data_490501ef8c6b747f1544c36fe88acdfa
#
_entry.id   490501ef8c6b747f1544c36fe88acdfa
#
_cell.length_a   1.000
_cell.length_b   1.000
_cell.length_c   1.000
_cell.angle_alpha   90.00
_cell.angle_beta   90.00
_cell.angle_gamma   90.00
#
_symmetry.space_group_name_H-M   'P 1'
#
loop_
_entity.id
_entity.type
_entity.pdbx_description
1 polymer ?
#
loop_
_entity_poly.entity_id
_entity_poly.type
_entity_poly.pdbx_seq_one_letter_code
_entity_poly.pdbx_strand_id
1 'polypeptide(L)'
;MSKPLVIVESPTKVKTISKILGSEYIVKSSVGHIRDLPRNTKSIPAQYTKEEILWGAVKPNEFENIYVIPEDRKKVVKELRELADKAPDVYLATDDDREGEAIAYHLKEALELKKEPKRIKFNEITEPAVLNAIENPEVIDIGKFKSYEARRTLDRMIGYEISPKLRDLGGAFISTGRVQGPAIRLIVEKEEERLRFVKSKYFEIEATCKTSDIEFVANLKSVKGKRIASSKDFDKNGIKINKDKEYISEKDCDEVLKILNNGSAKTSKIKETPRSGKPPKPLKTTSLQSSARNNLGFQPRKTMSVAQKLYQEGLITYMRTDSIRLSDIAIKAARKYISENFTKDHLPTEPNLYGDNKNAQAAHEAIRPSGDIFTEPKELLGKYKEDSDEFKLYSLIFNISVASQMTEAKGVTKSIEIEVEDDTFGPIILGISGTTWIFGGYRDLIKDLSEKSQELPDLAEGDLINIINSKSEEKFTTPPNRYSSTSLINKLEELGIGRPSTYVSIIESITCLLYTSPSPRDLSTSRMPSSA
;
A
#
# COMPACT_ATOMS: atom_id res chain seq x y z
N MET A 1 46.47 11.57 -12.09
CA MET A 1 45.34 11.85 -13.02
C MET A 1 44.15 12.27 -12.22
N SER A 2 43.38 13.24 -12.69
CA SER A 2 42.11 13.63 -12.04
C SER A 2 41.09 12.52 -12.22
N LYS A 3 40.30 12.19 -11.16
CA LYS A 3 39.32 11.10 -11.18
C LYS A 3 37.94 11.64 -11.58
N PRO A 4 37.10 10.85 -12.27
CA PRO A 4 35.72 11.22 -12.53
C PRO A 4 34.94 11.42 -11.23
N LEU A 5 33.96 12.35 -11.24
CA LEU A 5 33.10 12.67 -10.12
C LEU A 5 31.72 12.03 -10.31
N VAL A 6 31.26 11.25 -9.34
CA VAL A 6 29.90 10.70 -9.27
C VAL A 6 29.14 11.43 -8.16
N ILE A 7 28.03 12.08 -8.50
CA ILE A 7 27.19 12.79 -7.54
C ILE A 7 25.90 12.01 -7.32
N VAL A 8 25.67 11.59 -6.09
CA VAL A 8 24.45 10.92 -5.61
C VAL A 8 23.63 11.87 -4.75
N GLU A 9 22.38 11.55 -4.46
CA GLU A 9 21.51 12.43 -3.69
C GLU A 9 21.64 12.27 -2.16
N SER A 10 22.15 11.14 -1.66
CA SER A 10 22.23 10.88 -0.22
C SER A 10 23.61 10.41 0.25
N PRO A 11 24.03 10.77 1.49
CA PRO A 11 25.29 10.29 2.07
C PRO A 11 25.35 8.76 2.25
N THR A 12 24.22 8.10 2.43
CA THR A 12 24.15 6.63 2.54
C THR A 12 24.54 5.97 1.23
N LYS A 13 24.03 6.46 0.10
CA LYS A 13 24.42 5.97 -1.24
C LYS A 13 25.92 6.17 -1.52
N VAL A 14 26.54 7.24 -1.01
CA VAL A 14 27.99 7.44 -1.18
C VAL A 14 28.77 6.22 -0.69
N LYS A 15 28.43 5.70 0.50
CA LYS A 15 29.14 4.53 1.08
C LYS A 15 29.01 3.30 0.20
N THR A 16 27.79 2.99 -0.27
CA THR A 16 27.52 1.80 -1.08
C THR A 16 28.17 1.90 -2.45
N ILE A 17 27.99 3.03 -3.14
CA ILE A 17 28.52 3.23 -4.50
C ILE A 17 30.04 3.39 -4.50
N SER A 18 30.64 4.06 -3.47
CA SER A 18 32.10 4.13 -3.34
C SER A 18 32.74 2.74 -3.16
N LYS A 19 32.06 1.83 -2.46
CA LYS A 19 32.53 0.46 -2.29
C LYS A 19 32.54 -0.30 -3.62
N ILE A 20 31.54 -0.07 -4.46
CA ILE A 20 31.42 -0.68 -5.79
C ILE A 20 32.45 -0.10 -6.78
N LEU A 21 32.54 1.22 -6.87
CA LEU A 21 33.39 1.91 -7.84
C LEU A 21 34.87 2.00 -7.43
N GLY A 22 35.18 1.66 -6.18
CA GLY A 22 36.53 1.66 -5.65
C GLY A 22 37.21 3.04 -5.70
N SER A 23 38.51 3.05 -5.87
CA SER A 23 39.33 4.27 -5.87
C SER A 23 39.39 5.01 -7.22
N GLU A 24 38.79 4.47 -8.26
CA GLU A 24 38.81 5.04 -9.62
C GLU A 24 37.92 6.30 -9.74
N TYR A 25 36.92 6.43 -8.88
CA TYR A 25 35.94 7.52 -8.87
C TYR A 25 35.94 8.30 -7.56
N ILE A 26 35.58 9.58 -7.63
CA ILE A 26 35.23 10.39 -6.46
C ILE A 26 33.71 10.35 -6.35
N VAL A 27 33.18 9.79 -5.26
CA VAL A 27 31.73 9.76 -5.02
C VAL A 27 31.35 10.77 -3.94
N LYS A 28 30.40 11.66 -4.22
CA LYS A 28 29.93 12.71 -3.32
C LYS A 28 28.40 12.80 -3.31
N SER A 29 27.83 13.39 -2.28
CA SER A 29 26.39 13.60 -2.17
C SER A 29 26.01 15.06 -2.30
N SER A 30 24.90 15.32 -3.02
CA SER A 30 24.23 16.63 -3.04
C SER A 30 23.42 16.91 -1.77
N VAL A 31 23.19 15.88 -0.95
CA VAL A 31 22.32 15.96 0.25
C VAL A 31 20.90 16.42 -0.15
N GLY A 32 20.34 15.80 -1.19
CA GLY A 32 19.03 16.11 -1.78
C GLY A 32 19.05 17.30 -2.74
N HIS A 33 17.95 18.04 -2.79
CA HIS A 33 17.84 19.22 -3.65
C HIS A 33 18.80 20.34 -3.22
N ILE A 34 19.53 20.88 -4.21
CA ILE A 34 20.47 22.01 -4.02
C ILE A 34 19.89 23.34 -4.51
N ARG A 35 18.80 23.33 -5.26
CA ARG A 35 18.03 24.51 -5.67
C ARG A 35 16.56 24.30 -5.31
N ASP A 36 15.88 25.36 -4.91
CA ASP A 36 14.43 25.33 -4.66
C ASP A 36 13.84 26.70 -5.01
N LEU A 37 12.52 26.78 -5.05
CA LEU A 37 11.81 28.04 -5.20
C LEU A 37 12.07 28.94 -3.99
N PRO A 38 12.10 30.29 -4.16
CA PRO A 38 12.22 31.22 -3.04
C PRO A 38 11.20 30.94 -1.95
N ARG A 39 11.65 30.81 -0.70
CA ARG A 39 10.78 30.51 0.46
C ARG A 39 9.99 31.76 0.91
N ASN A 40 10.57 32.91 0.71
CA ASN A 40 9.99 34.20 1.09
C ASN A 40 10.50 35.32 0.16
N THR A 41 9.94 36.51 0.27
CA THR A 41 10.31 37.67 -0.56
C THR A 41 11.76 38.09 -0.42
N LYS A 42 12.41 37.84 0.74
CA LYS A 42 13.83 38.16 0.96
C LYS A 42 14.78 37.23 0.20
N SER A 43 14.30 36.04 -0.17
CA SER A 43 15.08 35.05 -0.94
C SER A 43 14.98 35.26 -2.43
N ILE A 44 14.15 36.18 -2.90
CA ILE A 44 14.02 36.52 -4.33
C ILE A 44 15.28 37.25 -4.77
N PRO A 45 15.93 36.87 -5.88
CA PRO A 45 17.08 37.57 -6.41
C PRO A 45 16.75 39.05 -6.71
N ALA A 46 17.68 39.96 -6.36
CA ALA A 46 17.49 41.41 -6.45
C ALA A 46 17.19 41.95 -7.88
N GLN A 47 17.45 41.12 -8.89
CA GLN A 47 17.16 41.43 -10.29
C GLN A 47 15.67 41.36 -10.64
N TYR A 48 14.83 40.85 -9.74
CA TYR A 48 13.40 40.72 -9.95
C TYR A 48 12.63 41.64 -8.99
N THR A 49 11.71 42.45 -9.50
CA THR A 49 10.76 43.19 -8.68
C THR A 49 9.56 42.30 -8.30
N LYS A 50 8.78 42.73 -7.29
CA LYS A 50 7.59 41.96 -6.87
C LYS A 50 6.51 41.91 -7.97
N GLU A 51 6.44 42.92 -8.79
CA GLU A 51 5.50 43.06 -9.89
C GLU A 51 5.85 42.16 -11.09
N GLU A 52 7.15 41.80 -11.21
CA GLU A 52 7.67 40.95 -12.29
C GLU A 52 7.57 39.47 -12.02
N ILE A 53 7.08 39.06 -10.86
CA ILE A 53 6.97 37.65 -10.50
C ILE A 53 5.58 37.29 -9.99
N LEU A 54 5.06 36.15 -10.47
CA LEU A 54 3.82 35.56 -9.98
C LEU A 54 4.12 34.63 -8.80
N TRP A 55 3.24 34.65 -7.80
CA TRP A 55 3.27 33.72 -6.66
C TRP A 55 4.63 33.65 -5.95
N GLY A 56 5.43 34.74 -6.05
CA GLY A 56 6.74 34.86 -5.42
C GLY A 56 7.83 33.95 -5.98
N ALA A 57 7.65 33.32 -7.14
CA ALA A 57 8.62 32.39 -7.68
C ALA A 57 8.51 32.12 -9.20
N VAL A 58 7.57 32.70 -9.93
CA VAL A 58 7.30 32.36 -11.34
C VAL A 58 7.33 33.62 -12.21
N LYS A 59 8.02 33.56 -13.35
CA LYS A 59 8.02 34.63 -14.35
C LYS A 59 6.68 34.65 -15.11
N PRO A 60 5.99 35.80 -15.20
CA PRO A 60 4.65 35.86 -15.76
C PRO A 60 4.53 35.40 -17.22
N ASN A 61 5.46 35.82 -18.07
CA ASN A 61 5.37 35.61 -19.51
C ASN A 61 5.81 34.22 -19.99
N GLU A 62 6.63 33.53 -19.19
CA GLU A 62 7.26 32.28 -19.59
C GLU A 62 6.81 31.10 -18.71
N PHE A 63 6.11 31.38 -17.60
CA PHE A 63 5.77 30.42 -16.55
C PHE A 63 6.98 29.62 -16.02
N GLU A 64 8.18 30.19 -16.15
CA GLU A 64 9.41 29.61 -15.63
C GLU A 64 9.55 29.89 -14.14
N ASN A 65 9.99 28.87 -13.43
CA ASN A 65 10.28 28.98 -12.01
C ASN A 65 11.61 29.70 -11.78
N ILE A 66 11.63 30.60 -10.81
CA ILE A 66 12.85 31.22 -10.30
C ILE A 66 13.42 30.29 -9.23
N TYR A 67 14.57 29.70 -9.52
CA TYR A 67 15.26 28.83 -8.57
C TYR A 67 16.39 29.56 -7.86
N VAL A 68 16.53 29.30 -6.57
CA VAL A 68 17.61 29.84 -5.73
C VAL A 68 18.33 28.70 -5.02
N ILE A 69 19.61 28.90 -4.69
CA ILE A 69 20.37 27.99 -3.84
C ILE A 69 20.11 28.41 -2.38
N PRO A 70 19.43 27.56 -1.57
CA PRO A 70 19.22 27.85 -0.15
C PRO A 70 20.55 28.06 0.60
N GLU A 71 20.54 28.88 1.64
CA GLU A 71 21.75 29.21 2.39
C GLU A 71 22.48 27.99 2.94
N ASP A 72 21.69 27.04 3.47
CA ASP A 72 22.17 25.76 4.00
C ASP A 72 22.79 24.83 2.93
N ARG A 73 22.63 25.13 1.65
CA ARG A 73 23.17 24.36 0.51
C ARG A 73 24.38 24.98 -0.14
N LYS A 74 24.68 26.26 0.10
CA LYS A 74 25.79 26.97 -0.53
C LYS A 74 27.13 26.28 -0.32
N LYS A 75 27.40 25.77 0.88
CA LYS A 75 28.64 25.04 1.19
C LYS A 75 28.80 23.77 0.35
N VAL A 76 27.75 22.97 0.25
CA VAL A 76 27.74 21.73 -0.54
C VAL A 76 27.94 22.04 -2.02
N VAL A 77 27.21 23.03 -2.55
CA VAL A 77 27.36 23.46 -3.95
C VAL A 77 28.78 23.92 -4.24
N LYS A 78 29.40 24.72 -3.35
CA LYS A 78 30.79 25.18 -3.51
C LYS A 78 31.77 24.01 -3.56
N GLU A 79 31.66 23.03 -2.64
CA GLU A 79 32.52 21.84 -2.61
C GLU A 79 32.37 21.02 -3.89
N LEU A 80 31.10 20.77 -4.33
CA LEU A 80 30.83 19.99 -5.55
C LEU A 80 31.35 20.72 -6.78
N ARG A 81 31.23 22.04 -6.89
CA ARG A 81 31.75 22.84 -8.01
C ARG A 81 33.26 22.71 -8.12
N GLU A 82 33.99 22.89 -7.00
CA GLU A 82 35.44 22.74 -6.96
C GLU A 82 35.94 21.35 -7.39
N LEU A 83 35.17 20.32 -7.09
CA LEU A 83 35.45 18.94 -7.54
C LEU A 83 35.12 18.73 -9.00
N ALA A 84 33.97 19.25 -9.46
CA ALA A 84 33.52 19.14 -10.85
C ALA A 84 34.48 19.85 -11.83
N ASP A 85 35.02 21.03 -11.44
CA ASP A 85 36.01 21.78 -12.24
C ASP A 85 37.30 20.96 -12.49
N LYS A 86 37.65 20.08 -11.57
CA LYS A 86 38.87 19.24 -11.64
C LYS A 86 38.61 17.87 -12.27
N ALA A 87 37.36 17.43 -12.32
CA ALA A 87 37.00 16.11 -12.82
C ALA A 87 37.00 16.06 -14.35
N PRO A 88 37.50 14.98 -14.98
CA PRO A 88 37.43 14.81 -16.45
C PRO A 88 35.97 14.63 -16.90
N ASP A 89 35.17 13.95 -16.12
CA ASP A 89 33.74 13.69 -16.35
C ASP A 89 32.96 13.80 -15.04
N VAL A 90 31.69 14.22 -15.15
CA VAL A 90 30.72 14.27 -14.03
C VAL A 90 29.55 13.36 -14.32
N TYR A 91 29.31 12.41 -13.42
CA TYR A 91 28.18 11.48 -13.46
C TYR A 91 27.14 11.89 -12.43
N LEU A 92 25.87 11.96 -12.84
CA LEU A 92 24.73 12.28 -11.96
C LEU A 92 23.93 11.01 -11.71
N ALA A 93 24.06 10.47 -10.49
CA ALA A 93 23.51 9.17 -10.06
C ALA A 93 22.35 9.35 -9.07
N THR A 94 21.38 10.17 -9.46
CA THR A 94 20.15 10.38 -8.70
C THR A 94 19.10 9.33 -9.04
N ASP A 95 18.07 9.15 -8.19
CA ASP A 95 17.01 8.14 -8.39
C ASP A 95 16.34 8.24 -9.77
N ASP A 96 15.82 7.12 -10.28
CA ASP A 96 15.10 7.11 -11.56
C ASP A 96 13.62 7.47 -11.36
N ASP A 97 13.39 8.66 -10.83
CA ASP A 97 12.07 9.27 -10.78
C ASP A 97 12.14 10.75 -11.20
N ARG A 98 10.98 11.43 -11.24
CA ARG A 98 10.92 12.85 -11.64
C ARG A 98 11.66 13.77 -10.67
N GLU A 99 11.75 13.38 -9.40
CA GLU A 99 12.44 14.13 -8.37
C GLU A 99 13.96 14.01 -8.54
N GLY A 100 14.45 12.79 -8.79
CA GLY A 100 15.86 12.53 -9.09
C GLY A 100 16.31 13.21 -10.39
N GLU A 101 15.45 13.24 -11.42
CA GLU A 101 15.75 13.95 -12.68
C GLU A 101 15.83 15.47 -12.45
N ALA A 102 14.96 16.02 -11.59
CA ALA A 102 15.03 17.44 -11.22
C ALA A 102 16.30 17.75 -10.41
N ILE A 103 16.71 16.85 -9.50
CA ILE A 103 17.98 17.02 -8.78
C ILE A 103 19.15 17.03 -9.76
N ALA A 104 19.17 16.11 -10.74
CA ALA A 104 20.22 16.05 -11.76
C ALA A 104 20.28 17.35 -12.58
N TYR A 105 19.14 17.85 -13.05
CA TYR A 105 19.05 19.12 -13.77
C TYR A 105 19.53 20.29 -12.90
N HIS A 106 19.08 20.36 -11.67
CA HIS A 106 19.51 21.43 -10.74
C HIS A 106 21.00 21.37 -10.41
N LEU A 107 21.59 20.17 -10.36
CA LEU A 107 23.05 20.01 -10.22
C LEU A 107 23.79 20.56 -11.44
N LYS A 108 23.37 20.20 -12.66
CA LYS A 108 23.95 20.74 -13.89
C LYS A 108 23.99 22.27 -13.86
N GLU A 109 22.87 22.90 -13.56
CA GLU A 109 22.73 24.35 -13.52
C GLU A 109 23.53 25.01 -12.37
N ALA A 110 23.41 24.46 -11.15
CA ALA A 110 24.05 25.05 -9.97
C ALA A 110 25.57 24.91 -9.97
N LEU A 111 26.10 23.86 -10.58
CA LEU A 111 27.55 23.63 -10.70
C LEU A 111 28.15 24.30 -11.94
N GLU A 112 27.32 24.91 -12.81
CA GLU A 112 27.75 25.57 -14.05
C GLU A 112 28.65 24.66 -14.91
N LEU A 113 28.21 23.40 -15.08
CA LEU A 113 29.01 22.38 -15.74
C LEU A 113 29.28 22.75 -17.21
N LYS A 114 30.55 22.82 -17.57
CA LYS A 114 31.00 23.19 -18.93
C LYS A 114 30.73 22.11 -19.97
N LYS A 115 30.74 20.85 -19.53
CA LYS A 115 30.40 19.68 -20.34
C LYS A 115 29.05 19.13 -19.92
N GLU A 116 28.33 18.51 -20.85
CA GLU A 116 27.11 17.80 -20.52
C GLU A 116 27.42 16.68 -19.53
N PRO A 117 26.76 16.65 -18.36
CA PRO A 117 26.99 15.58 -17.39
C PRO A 117 26.38 14.26 -17.88
N LYS A 118 27.01 13.18 -17.49
CA LYS A 118 26.56 11.82 -17.77
C LYS A 118 25.49 11.43 -16.74
N ARG A 119 24.25 11.19 -17.19
CA ARG A 119 23.16 10.72 -16.33
C ARG A 119 23.22 9.21 -16.21
N ILE A 120 23.33 8.67 -15.00
CA ILE A 120 23.29 7.22 -14.76
C ILE A 120 22.08 6.87 -13.89
N LYS A 121 21.37 5.80 -14.27
CA LYS A 121 20.15 5.31 -13.64
C LYS A 121 20.28 3.83 -13.36
N PHE A 122 19.77 3.41 -12.21
CA PHE A 122 19.71 2.00 -11.82
C PHE A 122 18.54 1.77 -10.86
N ASN A 123 17.83 0.65 -11.04
CA ASN A 123 16.72 0.26 -10.17
C ASN A 123 17.17 -0.38 -8.86
N GLU A 124 18.43 -0.83 -8.81
CA GLU A 124 19.03 -1.46 -7.62
C GLU A 124 20.49 -1.04 -7.52
N ILE A 125 21.00 -0.97 -6.29
CA ILE A 125 22.41 -0.60 -6.03
C ILE A 125 23.24 -1.87 -5.87
N THR A 126 23.41 -2.60 -6.96
CA THR A 126 24.28 -3.78 -7.08
C THR A 126 25.49 -3.45 -7.96
N GLU A 127 26.59 -4.20 -7.79
CA GLU A 127 27.80 -3.98 -8.59
C GLU A 127 27.52 -4.07 -10.10
N PRO A 128 26.83 -5.11 -10.62
CA PRO A 128 26.54 -5.18 -12.06
C PRO A 128 25.67 -4.01 -12.55
N ALA A 129 24.65 -3.59 -11.77
CA ALA A 129 23.75 -2.52 -12.18
C ALA A 129 24.47 -1.16 -12.21
N VAL A 130 25.33 -0.87 -11.23
CA VAL A 130 26.08 0.39 -11.17
C VAL A 130 27.13 0.45 -12.27
N LEU A 131 27.88 -0.63 -12.49
CA LEU A 131 28.90 -0.68 -13.55
C LEU A 131 28.28 -0.56 -14.94
N ASN A 132 27.18 -1.27 -15.20
CA ASN A 132 26.46 -1.14 -16.46
C ASN A 132 25.94 0.29 -16.68
N ALA A 133 25.46 0.97 -15.64
CA ALA A 133 25.01 2.36 -15.76
C ALA A 133 26.18 3.34 -16.04
N ILE A 134 27.37 3.08 -15.50
CA ILE A 134 28.57 3.86 -15.79
C ILE A 134 29.01 3.67 -17.25
N GLU A 135 28.94 2.47 -17.77
CA GLU A 135 29.31 2.15 -19.16
C GLU A 135 28.29 2.67 -20.18
N ASN A 136 27.01 2.75 -19.78
CA ASN A 136 25.90 3.17 -20.62
C ASN A 136 25.18 4.42 -20.07
N PRO A 137 25.87 5.57 -19.98
CA PRO A 137 25.27 6.77 -19.44
C PRO A 137 24.25 7.37 -20.41
N GLU A 138 23.21 7.96 -19.84
CA GLU A 138 22.18 8.70 -20.58
C GLU A 138 22.42 10.21 -20.51
N VAL A 139 21.53 10.97 -21.14
CA VAL A 139 21.40 12.41 -20.96
C VAL A 139 20.27 12.73 -19.98
N ILE A 140 20.28 13.93 -19.40
CA ILE A 140 19.16 14.38 -18.54
C ILE A 140 17.88 14.46 -19.35
N ASP A 141 16.82 13.81 -18.89
CA ASP A 141 15.49 13.84 -19.50
C ASP A 141 14.77 15.16 -19.18
N ILE A 142 14.87 16.11 -20.11
CA ILE A 142 14.23 17.42 -19.99
C ILE A 142 12.71 17.30 -19.90
N GLY A 143 12.07 16.28 -20.50
CA GLY A 143 10.63 16.03 -20.40
C GLY A 143 10.22 15.66 -18.98
N LYS A 144 10.96 14.76 -18.32
CA LYS A 144 10.75 14.43 -16.90
C LYS A 144 10.96 15.66 -16.00
N PHE A 145 12.02 16.45 -16.25
CA PHE A 145 12.27 17.70 -15.53
C PHE A 145 11.13 18.71 -15.71
N LYS A 146 10.71 18.98 -16.93
CA LYS A 146 9.57 19.89 -17.21
C LYS A 146 8.27 19.42 -16.57
N SER A 147 8.04 18.12 -16.50
CA SER A 147 6.89 17.55 -15.77
C SER A 147 6.97 17.81 -14.25
N TYR A 148 8.16 17.72 -13.65
CA TYR A 148 8.38 18.10 -12.26
C TYR A 148 8.16 19.60 -12.06
N GLU A 149 8.73 20.44 -12.93
CA GLU A 149 8.62 21.89 -12.90
C GLU A 149 7.16 22.35 -12.99
N ALA A 150 6.40 21.86 -13.98
CA ALA A 150 4.98 22.17 -14.13
C ALA A 150 4.18 21.84 -12.86
N ARG A 151 4.48 20.72 -12.22
CA ARG A 151 3.88 20.39 -10.94
C ARG A 151 4.22 21.41 -9.84
N ARG A 152 5.48 21.82 -9.72
CA ARG A 152 5.91 22.84 -8.73
C ARG A 152 5.22 24.18 -8.97
N THR A 153 5.10 24.59 -10.24
CA THR A 153 4.38 25.80 -10.62
C THR A 153 2.90 25.73 -10.24
N LEU A 154 2.22 24.61 -10.56
CA LEU A 154 0.81 24.41 -10.21
C LEU A 154 0.57 24.40 -8.70
N ASP A 155 1.43 23.72 -7.94
CA ASP A 155 1.32 23.67 -6.48
C ASP A 155 1.49 25.09 -5.88
N ARG A 156 2.42 25.90 -6.44
CA ARG A 156 2.64 27.27 -6.02
C ARG A 156 1.44 28.16 -6.38
N MET A 157 0.94 28.09 -7.61
CA MET A 157 -0.22 28.83 -8.09
C MET A 157 -1.44 28.59 -7.20
N ILE A 158 -1.82 27.33 -7.01
CA ILE A 158 -2.98 26.96 -6.20
C ILE A 158 -2.82 27.45 -4.76
N GLY A 159 -1.63 27.24 -4.16
CA GLY A 159 -1.36 27.68 -2.80
C GLY A 159 -1.48 29.19 -2.61
N TYR A 160 -1.00 29.98 -3.57
CA TYR A 160 -0.96 31.44 -3.46
C TYR A 160 -2.26 32.11 -3.92
N GLU A 161 -2.99 31.52 -4.88
CA GLU A 161 -4.25 32.09 -5.37
C GLU A 161 -5.47 31.72 -4.51
N ILE A 162 -5.55 30.48 -4.07
CA ILE A 162 -6.74 29.95 -3.41
C ILE A 162 -6.67 30.09 -1.90
N SER A 163 -5.49 29.85 -1.27
CA SER A 163 -5.38 29.91 0.20
C SER A 163 -5.75 31.29 0.78
N PRO A 164 -5.36 32.46 0.19
CA PRO A 164 -5.81 33.75 0.69
C PRO A 164 -7.34 33.90 0.64
N LYS A 165 -7.97 33.52 -0.48
CA LYS A 165 -9.42 33.61 -0.65
C LYS A 165 -10.18 32.74 0.36
N LEU A 166 -9.64 31.57 0.70
CA LEU A 166 -10.22 30.72 1.75
C LEU A 166 -10.09 31.33 3.15
N ARG A 167 -8.99 32.03 3.42
CA ARG A 167 -8.82 32.74 4.70
C ARG A 167 -9.83 33.86 4.88
N ASP A 168 -10.15 34.57 3.81
CA ASP A 168 -11.19 35.61 3.81
C ASP A 168 -12.57 35.06 4.13
N LEU A 169 -12.84 33.78 3.78
CA LEU A 169 -14.12 33.11 4.02
C LEU A 169 -14.24 32.46 5.40
N GLY A 170 -13.16 32.10 6.07
CA GLY A 170 -13.33 31.25 7.25
C GLY A 170 -12.23 31.20 8.31
N GLY A 171 -11.15 31.99 8.21
CA GLY A 171 -10.17 32.04 9.30
C GLY A 171 -8.69 32.00 8.91
N ALA A 172 -7.84 32.51 9.82
CA ALA A 172 -6.44 32.86 9.60
C ALA A 172 -5.51 31.71 9.18
N PHE A 173 -5.88 30.45 9.42
CA PHE A 173 -4.99 29.29 9.22
C PHE A 173 -5.41 28.35 8.09
N ILE A 174 -6.38 28.73 7.28
CA ILE A 174 -6.85 27.87 6.18
C ILE A 174 -5.86 27.96 5.01
N SER A 175 -5.40 26.81 4.57
CA SER A 175 -4.61 26.65 3.36
C SER A 175 -5.11 25.48 2.54
N THR A 176 -4.91 25.56 1.23
CA THR A 176 -5.25 24.47 0.31
C THR A 176 -4.06 24.09 -0.55
N GLY A 177 -4.07 22.87 -1.05
CA GLY A 177 -3.12 22.36 -2.02
C GLY A 177 -3.80 21.45 -3.02
N ARG A 178 -3.21 21.35 -4.21
CA ARG A 178 -3.75 20.63 -5.36
C ARG A 178 -4.18 19.17 -5.06
N VAL A 179 -3.48 18.49 -4.18
CA VAL A 179 -3.74 17.08 -3.83
C VAL A 179 -4.42 16.96 -2.46
N GLN A 180 -4.16 17.88 -1.55
CA GLN A 180 -4.73 17.89 -0.20
C GLN A 180 -6.24 18.08 -0.22
N GLY A 181 -6.74 19.04 -1.01
CA GLY A 181 -8.18 19.32 -1.14
C GLY A 181 -8.97 18.07 -1.59
N PRO A 182 -8.64 17.44 -2.72
CA PRO A 182 -9.28 16.20 -3.15
C PRO A 182 -9.20 15.06 -2.12
N ALA A 183 -8.07 14.91 -1.42
CA ALA A 183 -7.92 13.87 -0.41
C ALA A 183 -8.81 14.12 0.83
N ILE A 184 -8.91 15.37 1.29
CA ILE A 184 -9.83 15.75 2.38
C ILE A 184 -11.29 15.53 1.93
N ARG A 185 -11.62 15.91 0.69
CA ARG A 185 -12.95 15.69 0.12
C ARG A 185 -13.37 14.21 0.18
N LEU A 186 -12.48 13.28 -0.17
CA LEU A 186 -12.77 11.85 -0.06
C LEU A 186 -13.10 11.43 1.38
N ILE A 187 -12.43 12.01 2.38
CA ILE A 187 -12.69 11.75 3.79
C ILE A 187 -14.07 12.31 4.19
N VAL A 188 -14.37 13.54 3.78
CA VAL A 188 -15.67 14.19 4.05
C VAL A 188 -16.81 13.39 3.41
N GLU A 189 -16.71 13.06 2.13
CA GLU A 189 -17.71 12.25 1.42
C GLU A 189 -17.94 10.89 2.10
N LYS A 190 -16.85 10.25 2.59
CA LYS A 190 -16.94 9.01 3.35
C LYS A 190 -17.65 9.20 4.69
N GLU A 191 -17.39 10.28 5.39
CA GLU A 191 -18.05 10.57 6.68
C GLU A 191 -19.53 10.93 6.47
N GLU A 192 -19.87 11.68 5.43
CA GLU A 192 -21.27 11.94 5.05
C GLU A 192 -22.01 10.65 4.68
N GLU A 193 -21.37 9.74 3.93
CA GLU A 193 -21.93 8.41 3.63
C GLU A 193 -22.23 7.65 4.93
N ARG A 194 -21.35 7.74 5.92
CA ARG A 194 -21.53 7.12 7.24
C ARG A 194 -22.64 7.76 8.06
N LEU A 195 -22.75 9.08 8.03
CA LEU A 195 -23.80 9.82 8.75
C LEU A 195 -25.19 9.57 8.16
N ARG A 196 -25.27 9.39 6.85
CA ARG A 196 -26.54 9.06 6.16
C ARG A 196 -26.91 7.58 6.27
N PHE A 197 -26.02 6.73 6.78
CA PHE A 197 -26.26 5.30 6.86
C PHE A 197 -27.36 4.98 7.85
N VAL A 198 -28.36 4.22 7.41
CA VAL A 198 -29.46 3.74 8.24
C VAL A 198 -29.17 2.31 8.70
N LYS A 199 -29.08 2.14 10.02
CA LYS A 199 -28.86 0.82 10.62
C LYS A 199 -30.11 -0.04 10.47
N SER A 200 -29.95 -1.27 10.02
CA SER A 200 -31.00 -2.28 9.94
C SER A 200 -30.72 -3.41 10.91
N LYS A 201 -31.72 -3.79 11.64
CA LYS A 201 -31.71 -4.92 12.58
C LYS A 201 -31.86 -6.22 11.81
N TYR A 202 -31.08 -7.23 12.15
CA TYR A 202 -31.24 -8.60 11.70
C TYR A 202 -30.79 -9.56 12.80
N PHE A 203 -31.13 -10.84 12.64
CA PHE A 203 -30.81 -11.87 13.63
C PHE A 203 -29.90 -12.92 13.00
N GLU A 204 -28.94 -13.38 13.78
CA GLU A 204 -28.16 -14.57 13.49
C GLU A 204 -28.49 -15.61 14.56
N ILE A 205 -28.71 -16.86 14.12
CA ILE A 205 -28.95 -17.98 15.02
C ILE A 205 -27.80 -18.97 14.85
N GLU A 206 -27.19 -19.30 15.96
CA GLU A 206 -26.13 -20.30 16.07
C GLU A 206 -26.64 -21.48 16.90
N ALA A 207 -26.33 -22.69 16.45
CA ALA A 207 -26.57 -23.91 17.19
C ALA A 207 -25.24 -24.62 17.49
N THR A 208 -25.03 -24.94 18.76
CA THR A 208 -23.94 -25.84 19.18
C THR A 208 -24.38 -27.27 18.97
N CYS A 209 -23.71 -27.92 18.05
CA CYS A 209 -23.99 -29.28 17.63
C CYS A 209 -22.90 -30.23 18.17
N LYS A 210 -23.28 -31.46 18.45
CA LYS A 210 -22.35 -32.51 18.92
C LYS A 210 -22.59 -33.80 18.14
N THR A 211 -21.50 -34.38 17.70
CA THR A 211 -21.41 -35.80 17.32
C THR A 211 -20.79 -36.60 18.45
N SER A 212 -20.53 -37.91 18.24
CA SER A 212 -19.82 -38.74 19.24
C SER A 212 -18.51 -38.12 19.72
N ASP A 213 -17.78 -37.43 18.84
CA ASP A 213 -16.38 -37.09 19.02
C ASP A 213 -16.07 -35.57 19.07
N ILE A 214 -16.91 -34.72 18.43
CA ILE A 214 -16.61 -33.32 18.22
C ILE A 214 -17.81 -32.44 18.47
N GLU A 215 -17.59 -31.30 19.16
CA GLU A 215 -18.54 -30.18 19.27
C GLU A 215 -18.19 -29.10 18.24
N PHE A 216 -19.19 -28.61 17.54
CA PHE A 216 -19.03 -27.55 16.54
C PHE A 216 -20.22 -26.61 16.50
N VAL A 217 -20.04 -25.42 15.93
CA VAL A 217 -21.10 -24.42 15.80
C VAL A 217 -21.58 -24.36 14.36
N ALA A 218 -22.88 -24.53 14.16
CA ALA A 218 -23.57 -24.37 12.88
C ALA A 218 -24.45 -23.12 12.90
N ASN A 219 -24.50 -22.42 11.75
CA ASN A 219 -25.28 -21.18 11.61
C ASN A 219 -26.56 -21.44 10.81
N LEU A 220 -27.64 -20.80 11.22
CA LEU A 220 -28.89 -20.87 10.48
C LEU A 220 -28.75 -20.33 9.06
N LYS A 221 -29.18 -21.12 8.07
CA LYS A 221 -29.11 -20.79 6.63
C LYS A 221 -30.48 -20.49 6.05
N SER A 222 -31.47 -21.30 6.38
CA SER A 222 -32.81 -21.13 5.86
C SER A 222 -33.87 -21.68 6.81
N VAL A 223 -35.09 -21.14 6.68
CA VAL A 223 -36.31 -21.55 7.37
C VAL A 223 -37.42 -21.52 6.32
N LYS A 224 -38.29 -22.54 6.28
CA LYS A 224 -39.39 -22.63 5.29
C LYS A 224 -38.90 -22.52 3.84
N GLY A 225 -37.71 -23.05 3.55
CA GLY A 225 -37.08 -22.95 2.24
C GLY A 225 -36.55 -21.55 1.85
N LYS A 226 -36.67 -20.55 2.73
CA LYS A 226 -36.23 -19.19 2.48
C LYS A 226 -34.95 -18.88 3.23
N ARG A 227 -34.01 -18.26 2.55
CA ARG A 227 -32.73 -17.89 3.15
C ARG A 227 -32.85 -16.78 4.17
N ILE A 228 -32.03 -16.83 5.21
CA ILE A 228 -31.93 -15.82 6.24
C ILE A 228 -31.14 -14.63 5.71
N ALA A 229 -31.58 -13.43 6.09
CA ALA A 229 -30.85 -12.20 5.75
C ALA A 229 -29.58 -12.04 6.59
N SER A 230 -28.57 -11.47 5.95
CA SER A 230 -27.31 -11.06 6.57
C SER A 230 -27.10 -9.56 6.37
N SER A 231 -26.07 -9.00 6.97
CA SER A 231 -25.72 -7.59 6.79
C SER A 231 -25.59 -7.14 5.32
N LYS A 232 -25.24 -8.06 4.43
CA LYS A 232 -25.08 -7.81 2.98
C LYS A 232 -26.38 -7.69 2.20
N ASP A 233 -27.50 -8.00 2.83
CA ASP A 233 -28.81 -8.00 2.18
C ASP A 233 -29.54 -6.65 2.35
N PHE A 234 -28.89 -5.67 2.95
CA PHE A 234 -29.40 -4.32 3.15
C PHE A 234 -28.53 -3.28 2.41
N ASP A 235 -29.18 -2.28 1.84
CA ASP A 235 -28.51 -1.12 1.29
C ASP A 235 -28.13 -0.07 2.37
N LYS A 236 -27.50 1.01 1.94
CA LYS A 236 -27.12 2.12 2.83
C LYS A 236 -28.31 2.86 3.49
N ASN A 237 -29.51 2.73 2.94
CA ASN A 237 -30.74 3.33 3.45
C ASN A 237 -31.53 2.36 4.34
N GLY A 238 -30.96 1.20 4.64
CA GLY A 238 -31.61 0.18 5.45
C GLY A 238 -32.68 -0.63 4.71
N ILE A 239 -32.75 -0.51 3.38
CA ILE A 239 -33.73 -1.19 2.55
C ILE A 239 -33.14 -2.52 2.06
N LYS A 240 -33.97 -3.57 2.05
CA LYS A 240 -33.60 -4.89 1.53
C LYS A 240 -33.26 -4.82 0.05
N ILE A 241 -32.03 -5.20 -0.32
CA ILE A 241 -31.59 -5.25 -1.72
C ILE A 241 -32.29 -6.38 -2.48
N ASN A 242 -32.54 -7.51 -1.80
CA ASN A 242 -33.12 -8.71 -2.40
C ASN A 242 -34.51 -8.94 -1.84
N LYS A 243 -35.54 -8.67 -2.65
CA LYS A 243 -36.96 -8.79 -2.25
C LYS A 243 -37.41 -10.24 -2.07
N ASP A 244 -36.68 -11.19 -2.64
CA ASP A 244 -37.00 -12.61 -2.58
C ASP A 244 -36.53 -13.30 -1.29
N LYS A 245 -35.79 -12.61 -0.45
CA LYS A 245 -35.36 -13.11 0.85
C LYS A 245 -36.32 -12.66 1.94
N GLU A 246 -36.87 -13.60 2.65
CA GLU A 246 -37.59 -13.31 3.89
C GLU A 246 -36.62 -13.17 5.07
N TYR A 247 -37.03 -12.35 6.02
CA TYR A 247 -36.29 -12.08 7.25
C TYR A 247 -37.02 -12.72 8.40
N ILE A 248 -36.28 -13.38 9.25
CA ILE A 248 -36.80 -13.89 10.50
C ILE A 248 -37.17 -12.70 11.39
N SER A 249 -38.40 -12.68 11.91
CA SER A 249 -38.81 -11.76 12.95
C SER A 249 -38.29 -12.23 14.31
N GLU A 250 -38.32 -11.35 15.32
CA GLU A 250 -37.95 -11.72 16.69
C GLU A 250 -38.80 -12.87 17.24
N LYS A 251 -40.08 -12.86 16.90
CA LYS A 251 -41.02 -13.95 17.26
C LYS A 251 -40.64 -15.26 16.60
N ASP A 252 -40.29 -15.24 15.33
CA ASP A 252 -39.84 -16.43 14.61
C ASP A 252 -38.51 -16.96 15.17
N CYS A 253 -37.61 -16.07 15.62
CA CYS A 253 -36.37 -16.46 16.28
C CYS A 253 -36.64 -17.31 17.53
N ASP A 254 -37.55 -16.88 18.40
CA ASP A 254 -37.88 -17.60 19.63
C ASP A 254 -38.49 -18.98 19.34
N GLU A 255 -39.30 -19.08 18.28
CA GLU A 255 -39.90 -20.35 17.87
C GLU A 255 -38.85 -21.28 17.25
N VAL A 256 -37.97 -20.77 16.39
CA VAL A 256 -36.86 -21.56 15.80
C VAL A 256 -35.93 -22.07 16.90
N LEU A 257 -35.62 -21.26 17.92
CA LEU A 257 -34.79 -21.71 19.03
C LEU A 257 -35.43 -22.84 19.85
N LYS A 258 -36.75 -22.78 20.09
CA LYS A 258 -37.48 -23.87 20.76
C LYS A 258 -37.43 -25.17 19.95
N ILE A 259 -37.60 -25.09 18.62
CA ILE A 259 -37.52 -26.24 17.73
C ILE A 259 -36.12 -26.82 17.74
N LEU A 260 -35.08 -25.98 17.59
CA LEU A 260 -33.68 -26.42 17.56
C LEU A 260 -33.27 -27.12 18.87
N ASN A 261 -33.75 -26.64 20.01
CA ASN A 261 -33.40 -27.23 21.32
C ASN A 261 -34.16 -28.53 21.64
N ASN A 262 -35.23 -28.84 20.94
CA ASN A 262 -36.05 -30.03 21.17
C ASN A 262 -36.07 -31.00 20.02
N GLY A 263 -35.61 -30.60 18.83
CA GLY A 263 -35.67 -31.40 17.60
C GLY A 263 -34.48 -32.32 17.42
N SER A 264 -34.68 -33.37 16.68
CA SER A 264 -33.59 -34.19 16.14
C SER A 264 -33.10 -33.59 14.84
N ALA A 265 -31.80 -33.51 14.67
CA ALA A 265 -31.15 -32.98 13.49
C ALA A 265 -30.45 -34.12 12.72
N LYS A 266 -30.44 -34.00 11.39
CA LYS A 266 -29.70 -34.93 10.53
C LYS A 266 -28.88 -34.16 9.51
N THR A 267 -27.78 -34.73 9.09
CA THR A 267 -27.00 -34.21 7.96
C THR A 267 -27.80 -34.40 6.67
N SER A 268 -28.28 -33.32 6.06
CA SER A 268 -29.11 -33.36 4.88
C SER A 268 -28.31 -33.31 3.57
N LYS A 269 -27.18 -32.62 3.60
CA LYS A 269 -26.34 -32.42 2.41
C LYS A 269 -24.91 -32.14 2.73
N ILE A 270 -24.00 -32.78 2.01
CA ILE A 270 -22.57 -32.50 2.03
C ILE A 270 -22.11 -32.09 0.64
N LYS A 271 -21.46 -30.95 0.55
CA LYS A 271 -20.93 -30.47 -0.72
C LYS A 271 -19.44 -30.17 -0.57
N GLU A 272 -18.65 -30.77 -1.42
CA GLU A 272 -17.23 -30.45 -1.58
C GLU A 272 -17.00 -29.63 -2.84
N THR A 273 -16.22 -28.57 -2.72
CA THR A 273 -15.91 -27.68 -3.84
C THR A 273 -14.40 -27.45 -3.86
N PRO A 274 -13.71 -27.73 -4.97
CA PRO A 274 -12.31 -27.41 -5.13
C PRO A 274 -12.07 -25.91 -4.89
N ARG A 275 -11.02 -25.58 -4.13
CA ARG A 275 -10.61 -24.21 -3.86
C ARG A 275 -9.15 -24.02 -4.28
N SER A 276 -8.89 -22.91 -4.96
CA SER A 276 -7.55 -22.48 -5.33
C SER A 276 -7.24 -21.15 -4.66
N GLY A 277 -6.04 -21.05 -4.10
CA GLY A 277 -5.47 -19.81 -3.57
C GLY A 277 -4.36 -19.33 -4.49
N LYS A 278 -4.56 -18.20 -5.18
CA LYS A 278 -3.54 -17.66 -6.09
C LYS A 278 -2.39 -17.02 -5.34
N PRO A 279 -1.14 -17.15 -5.86
CA PRO A 279 0.01 -16.45 -5.31
C PRO A 279 -0.19 -14.94 -5.23
N PRO A 280 0.45 -14.27 -4.25
CA PRO A 280 0.41 -12.82 -4.15
C PRO A 280 1.09 -12.19 -5.37
N LYS A 281 0.63 -11.00 -5.75
CA LYS A 281 1.31 -10.21 -6.78
C LYS A 281 2.59 -9.59 -6.21
N PRO A 282 3.63 -9.37 -7.03
CA PRO A 282 4.80 -8.61 -6.62
C PRO A 282 4.42 -7.23 -6.08
N LEU A 283 5.28 -6.69 -5.23
CA LEU A 283 5.00 -5.47 -4.50
C LEU A 283 5.27 -4.21 -5.34
N LYS A 284 4.33 -3.27 -5.29
CA LYS A 284 4.52 -1.86 -5.64
C LYS A 284 4.40 -1.01 -4.38
N THR A 285 4.67 0.28 -4.45
CA THR A 285 4.68 1.17 -3.27
C THR A 285 3.42 1.05 -2.42
N THR A 286 2.24 1.06 -3.02
CA THR A 286 0.97 1.02 -2.28
C THR A 286 0.70 -0.36 -1.67
N SER A 287 1.00 -1.43 -2.39
CA SER A 287 0.84 -2.79 -1.85
C SER A 287 1.88 -3.12 -0.78
N LEU A 288 3.13 -2.61 -0.89
CA LEU A 288 4.13 -2.71 0.17
C LEU A 288 3.62 -2.05 1.46
N GLN A 289 3.08 -0.82 1.37
CA GLN A 289 2.53 -0.10 2.53
C GLN A 289 1.35 -0.85 3.16
N SER A 290 0.47 -1.42 2.33
CA SER A 290 -0.67 -2.21 2.80
C SER A 290 -0.23 -3.51 3.48
N SER A 291 0.70 -4.25 2.86
CA SER A 291 1.24 -5.49 3.42
C SER A 291 2.02 -5.25 4.71
N ALA A 292 2.87 -4.21 4.75
CA ALA A 292 3.60 -3.83 5.96
C ALA A 292 2.66 -3.39 7.09
N ARG A 293 1.55 -2.69 6.77
CA ARG A 293 0.53 -2.35 7.76
C ARG A 293 -0.15 -3.58 8.34
N ASN A 294 -0.57 -4.50 7.47
CA ASN A 294 -1.33 -5.68 7.88
C ASN A 294 -0.48 -6.70 8.65
N ASN A 295 0.75 -6.93 8.21
CA ASN A 295 1.62 -7.97 8.79
C ASN A 295 2.55 -7.46 9.89
N LEU A 296 2.99 -6.20 9.81
CA LEU A 296 4.00 -5.63 10.73
C LEU A 296 3.46 -4.46 11.56
N GLY A 297 2.26 -3.98 11.30
CA GLY A 297 1.68 -2.81 11.98
C GLY A 297 2.34 -1.47 11.56
N PHE A 298 3.15 -1.45 10.50
CA PHE A 298 3.89 -0.25 10.09
C PHE A 298 2.98 0.78 9.43
N GLN A 299 3.12 2.03 9.85
CA GLN A 299 2.50 3.15 9.16
C GLN A 299 3.22 3.45 7.83
N PRO A 300 2.56 4.05 6.82
CA PRO A 300 3.17 4.33 5.52
C PRO A 300 4.51 5.07 5.59
N ARG A 301 4.64 6.07 6.45
CA ARG A 301 5.91 6.80 6.65
C ARG A 301 7.03 5.88 7.12
N LYS A 302 6.78 5.06 8.14
CA LYS A 302 7.75 4.10 8.66
C LYS A 302 8.15 3.10 7.58
N THR A 303 7.16 2.53 6.87
CA THR A 303 7.41 1.59 5.77
C THR A 303 8.35 2.19 4.73
N MET A 304 8.07 3.42 4.27
CA MET A 304 8.89 4.06 3.24
C MET A 304 10.28 4.46 3.75
N SER A 305 10.40 4.87 5.01
CA SER A 305 11.72 5.19 5.61
C SER A 305 12.61 3.95 5.70
N VAL A 306 12.06 2.82 6.13
CA VAL A 306 12.80 1.55 6.21
C VAL A 306 13.13 1.02 4.81
N ALA A 307 12.18 1.06 3.88
CA ALA A 307 12.41 0.65 2.49
C ALA A 307 13.49 1.51 1.80
N GLN A 308 13.50 2.82 2.05
CA GLN A 308 14.55 3.73 1.56
C GLN A 308 15.94 3.31 2.06
N LYS A 309 16.05 2.94 3.33
CA LYS A 309 17.31 2.47 3.91
C LYS A 309 17.75 1.16 3.25
N LEU A 310 16.85 0.18 3.12
CA LEU A 310 17.15 -1.10 2.46
C LEU A 310 17.60 -0.91 1.01
N TYR A 311 16.95 -0.02 0.25
CA TYR A 311 17.35 0.34 -1.10
C TYR A 311 18.76 0.96 -1.14
N GLN A 312 19.01 1.95 -0.29
CA GLN A 312 20.32 2.63 -0.25
C GLN A 312 21.47 1.72 0.15
N GLU A 313 21.18 0.66 0.88
CA GLU A 313 22.13 -0.39 1.25
C GLU A 313 22.25 -1.51 0.21
N GLY A 314 21.52 -1.40 -0.92
CA GLY A 314 21.58 -2.34 -2.03
C GLY A 314 20.85 -3.65 -1.78
N LEU A 315 19.91 -3.71 -0.83
CA LEU A 315 19.21 -4.93 -0.46
C LEU A 315 17.89 -5.16 -1.21
N ILE A 316 17.26 -4.08 -1.67
CA ILE A 316 16.02 -4.14 -2.45
C ILE A 316 16.09 -3.21 -3.67
N THR A 317 15.21 -3.43 -4.63
CA THR A 317 14.98 -2.50 -5.75
C THR A 317 14.33 -1.20 -5.28
N TYR A 318 14.30 -0.20 -6.15
CA TYR A 318 13.73 1.11 -5.85
C TYR A 318 12.27 1.01 -5.39
N MET A 319 11.98 1.56 -4.22
CA MET A 319 10.71 1.37 -3.52
C MET A 319 9.59 2.32 -3.96
N ARG A 320 9.87 3.33 -4.78
CA ARG A 320 8.86 4.24 -5.32
C ARG A 320 8.47 3.83 -6.73
N THR A 321 7.69 2.77 -6.84
CA THR A 321 7.24 2.20 -8.12
C THR A 321 5.74 1.94 -8.11
N ASP A 322 5.11 2.09 -9.26
CA ASP A 322 3.73 1.70 -9.54
C ASP A 322 3.64 0.38 -10.33
N SER A 323 4.80 -0.20 -10.67
CA SER A 323 4.91 -1.47 -11.40
C SER A 323 4.87 -2.68 -10.46
N ILE A 324 4.25 -3.76 -10.95
CA ILE A 324 4.28 -5.09 -10.35
C ILE A 324 5.05 -6.10 -11.22
N ARG A 325 5.71 -5.63 -12.28
CA ARG A 325 6.47 -6.47 -13.18
C ARG A 325 7.80 -6.85 -12.53
N LEU A 326 8.19 -8.11 -12.67
CA LEU A 326 9.53 -8.59 -12.32
C LEU A 326 10.38 -8.70 -13.59
N SER A 327 11.66 -8.36 -13.50
CA SER A 327 12.63 -8.62 -14.55
C SER A 327 12.90 -10.11 -14.70
N ASP A 328 13.43 -10.53 -15.85
CA ASP A 328 13.83 -11.92 -16.08
C ASP A 328 14.87 -12.40 -15.06
N ILE A 329 15.76 -11.51 -14.64
CA ILE A 329 16.76 -11.78 -13.60
C ILE A 329 16.07 -12.12 -12.29
N ALA A 330 15.11 -11.30 -11.85
CA ALA A 330 14.36 -11.51 -10.62
C ALA A 330 13.52 -12.79 -10.66
N ILE A 331 12.86 -13.06 -11.79
CA ILE A 331 12.10 -14.30 -11.99
C ILE A 331 13.03 -15.52 -11.85
N LYS A 332 14.20 -15.50 -12.49
CA LYS A 332 15.18 -16.57 -12.37
C LYS A 332 15.68 -16.74 -10.94
N ALA A 333 15.99 -15.65 -10.23
CA ALA A 333 16.44 -15.68 -8.85
C ALA A 333 15.38 -16.31 -7.90
N ALA A 334 14.12 -15.85 -8.00
CA ALA A 334 13.03 -16.41 -7.21
C ALA A 334 12.78 -17.89 -7.51
N ARG A 335 12.75 -18.27 -8.79
CA ARG A 335 12.54 -19.65 -9.22
C ARG A 335 13.68 -20.58 -8.80
N LYS A 336 14.93 -20.09 -8.83
CA LYS A 336 16.09 -20.80 -8.30
C LYS A 336 15.92 -21.10 -6.82
N TYR A 337 15.59 -20.08 -6.02
CA TYR A 337 15.33 -20.26 -4.59
C TYR A 337 14.22 -21.29 -4.32
N ILE A 338 13.12 -21.24 -5.08
CA ILE A 338 12.02 -22.21 -4.94
C ILE A 338 12.51 -23.63 -5.24
N SER A 339 13.29 -23.83 -6.31
CA SER A 339 13.79 -25.16 -6.69
C SER A 339 14.78 -25.75 -5.69
N GLU A 340 15.50 -24.92 -4.95
CA GLU A 340 16.50 -25.34 -3.94
C GLU A 340 15.88 -25.62 -2.57
N ASN A 341 14.75 -24.97 -2.23
CA ASN A 341 14.19 -25.00 -0.88
C ASN A 341 12.81 -25.67 -0.77
N PHE A 342 12.16 -25.98 -1.91
CA PHE A 342 10.83 -26.57 -1.94
C PHE A 342 10.77 -27.77 -2.89
N THR A 343 9.66 -28.51 -2.87
CA THR A 343 9.44 -29.63 -3.80
C THR A 343 9.14 -29.12 -5.21
N LYS A 344 9.27 -30.01 -6.20
CA LYS A 344 8.98 -29.67 -7.62
C LYS A 344 7.57 -29.13 -7.85
N ASP A 345 6.60 -29.54 -7.04
CA ASP A 345 5.20 -29.13 -7.17
C ASP A 345 5.00 -27.65 -6.80
N HIS A 346 5.91 -27.06 -6.02
CA HIS A 346 5.88 -25.64 -5.66
C HIS A 346 6.36 -24.71 -6.77
N LEU A 347 7.04 -25.25 -7.79
CA LEU A 347 7.57 -24.48 -8.90
C LEU A 347 6.70 -24.72 -10.15
N PRO A 348 5.89 -23.73 -10.59
CA PRO A 348 5.10 -23.88 -11.80
C PRO A 348 6.01 -24.03 -13.03
N THR A 349 5.57 -24.78 -14.04
CA THR A 349 6.33 -25.01 -15.27
C THR A 349 6.71 -23.69 -15.94
N GLU A 350 5.73 -22.80 -16.11
CA GLU A 350 5.95 -21.46 -16.66
C GLU A 350 6.03 -20.43 -15.54
N PRO A 351 6.82 -19.36 -15.71
CA PRO A 351 6.85 -18.25 -14.76
C PRO A 351 5.49 -17.57 -14.63
N ASN A 352 5.15 -17.15 -13.40
CA ASN A 352 4.02 -16.29 -13.18
C ASN A 352 4.34 -14.87 -13.67
N LEU A 353 3.71 -14.43 -14.76
CA LEU A 353 3.90 -13.11 -15.32
C LEU A 353 2.82 -12.14 -14.82
N TYR A 354 3.24 -10.95 -14.43
CA TYR A 354 2.37 -9.89 -13.94
C TYR A 354 2.51 -8.67 -14.84
N GLY A 355 1.39 -8.23 -15.41
CA GLY A 355 1.33 -7.03 -16.24
C GLY A 355 1.04 -5.79 -15.41
N ASP A 356 1.56 -4.67 -15.85
CA ASP A 356 1.31 -3.37 -15.24
C ASP A 356 -0.06 -2.80 -15.63
N ASN A 357 -0.59 -1.90 -14.81
CA ASN A 357 -1.74 -1.10 -15.17
C ASN A 357 -1.37 -0.14 -16.33
N LYS A 358 -2.35 0.22 -17.16
CA LYS A 358 -2.17 1.12 -18.34
C LYS A 358 -1.44 2.45 -18.02
N ASN A 359 -1.40 2.86 -16.77
CA ASN A 359 -0.80 4.10 -16.30
C ASN A 359 0.56 3.93 -15.62
N ALA A 360 1.09 2.70 -15.53
CA ALA A 360 2.41 2.44 -14.95
C ALA A 360 3.53 2.93 -15.88
N GLN A 361 4.62 3.41 -15.29
CA GLN A 361 5.79 3.82 -16.07
C GLN A 361 6.50 2.56 -16.60
N ALA A 362 6.61 2.43 -17.91
CA ALA A 362 7.09 1.21 -18.58
C ALA A 362 8.52 0.76 -18.17
N ALA A 363 9.31 1.66 -17.61
CA ALA A 363 10.69 1.39 -17.17
C ALA A 363 10.81 0.88 -15.73
N HIS A 364 9.73 0.91 -14.93
CA HIS A 364 9.79 0.54 -13.52
C HIS A 364 9.61 -0.97 -13.33
N GLU A 365 10.27 -1.50 -12.29
CA GLU A 365 10.15 -2.86 -11.80
C GLU A 365 9.46 -2.89 -10.43
N ALA A 366 8.94 -4.05 -10.02
CA ALA A 366 8.38 -4.28 -8.70
C ALA A 366 9.44 -4.17 -7.59
N ILE A 367 8.99 -3.95 -6.36
CA ILE A 367 9.85 -3.97 -5.17
C ILE A 367 10.15 -5.43 -4.83
N ARG A 368 11.44 -5.78 -4.85
CA ARG A 368 11.96 -7.12 -4.61
C ARG A 368 13.36 -7.08 -4.00
N PRO A 369 13.91 -8.18 -3.49
CA PRO A 369 15.33 -8.29 -3.17
C PRO A 369 16.20 -8.00 -4.39
N SER A 370 17.34 -7.33 -4.19
CA SER A 370 18.27 -6.96 -5.25
C SER A 370 19.09 -8.17 -5.75
N GLY A 371 19.64 -8.05 -6.96
CA GLY A 371 20.58 -9.00 -7.54
C GLY A 371 19.92 -10.15 -8.29
N ASP A 372 20.76 -11.03 -8.79
CA ASP A 372 20.46 -12.26 -9.53
C ASP A 372 20.35 -13.49 -8.62
N ILE A 373 20.75 -13.35 -7.36
CA ILE A 373 20.54 -14.27 -6.25
C ILE A 373 19.95 -13.47 -5.10
N PHE A 374 18.78 -13.86 -4.63
CA PHE A 374 18.15 -13.17 -3.51
C PHE A 374 18.85 -13.56 -2.21
N THR A 375 19.39 -12.58 -1.49
CA THR A 375 19.94 -12.80 -0.14
C THR A 375 18.82 -13.29 0.77
N GLU A 376 19.02 -14.44 1.42
CA GLU A 376 18.02 -14.95 2.34
C GLU A 376 17.94 -14.08 3.61
N PRO A 377 16.74 -13.91 4.20
CA PRO A 377 16.61 -13.11 5.43
C PRO A 377 17.56 -13.54 6.54
N LYS A 378 17.78 -14.86 6.72
CA LYS A 378 18.71 -15.39 7.74
C LYS A 378 20.15 -14.91 7.58
N GLU A 379 20.61 -14.63 6.36
CA GLU A 379 21.95 -14.12 6.08
C GLU A 379 22.13 -12.67 6.55
N LEU A 380 21.03 -11.95 6.72
CA LEU A 380 21.04 -10.57 7.23
C LEU A 380 21.11 -10.49 8.76
N LEU A 381 20.99 -11.61 9.49
CA LEU A 381 21.08 -11.65 10.96
C LEU A 381 22.44 -11.19 11.50
N GLY A 382 23.50 -11.27 10.69
CA GLY A 382 24.80 -10.67 11.01
C GLY A 382 24.83 -9.14 10.96
N LYS A 383 23.88 -8.53 10.22
CA LYS A 383 23.78 -7.09 10.00
C LYS A 383 22.62 -6.45 10.78
N TYR A 384 21.49 -7.14 10.87
CA TYR A 384 20.28 -6.70 11.54
C TYR A 384 19.84 -7.71 12.59
N LYS A 385 19.25 -7.22 13.68
CA LYS A 385 18.56 -8.08 14.63
C LYS A 385 17.23 -8.56 14.02
N GLU A 386 16.79 -9.74 14.39
CA GLU A 386 15.53 -10.34 13.90
C GLU A 386 14.29 -9.48 14.20
N ASP A 387 14.30 -8.77 15.32
CA ASP A 387 13.23 -7.87 15.74
C ASP A 387 13.30 -6.46 15.12
N SER A 388 14.38 -6.14 14.38
CA SER A 388 14.55 -4.85 13.72
C SER A 388 13.53 -4.62 12.60
N ASP A 389 13.21 -3.37 12.37
CA ASP A 389 12.26 -2.96 11.33
C ASP A 389 12.77 -3.34 9.93
N GLU A 390 14.07 -3.21 9.71
CA GLU A 390 14.75 -3.55 8.46
C GLU A 390 14.64 -5.04 8.15
N PHE A 391 14.93 -5.89 9.14
CA PHE A 391 14.82 -7.34 8.97
C PHE A 391 13.39 -7.77 8.67
N LYS A 392 12.42 -7.26 9.44
CA LYS A 392 10.99 -7.58 9.25
C LYS A 392 10.49 -7.16 7.89
N LEU A 393 10.82 -5.93 7.46
CA LEU A 393 10.36 -5.43 6.16
C LEU A 393 11.05 -6.16 5.00
N TYR A 394 12.35 -6.43 5.10
CA TYR A 394 13.08 -7.20 4.10
C TYR A 394 12.49 -8.61 3.96
N SER A 395 12.26 -9.30 5.07
CA SER A 395 11.66 -10.65 5.08
C SER A 395 10.27 -10.66 4.43
N LEU A 396 9.45 -9.64 4.69
CA LEU A 396 8.15 -9.49 4.03
C LEU A 396 8.31 -9.33 2.51
N ILE A 397 9.23 -8.47 2.06
CA ILE A 397 9.50 -8.25 0.64
C ILE A 397 10.03 -9.53 -0.02
N PHE A 398 10.98 -10.21 0.61
CA PHE A 398 11.54 -11.46 0.15
C PHE A 398 10.46 -12.53 -0.03
N ASN A 399 9.68 -12.77 1.03
CA ASN A 399 8.64 -13.80 1.01
C ASN A 399 7.59 -13.54 -0.08
N ILE A 400 7.12 -12.30 -0.23
CA ILE A 400 6.12 -11.97 -1.27
C ILE A 400 6.73 -12.10 -2.67
N SER A 401 7.98 -11.69 -2.87
CA SER A 401 8.66 -11.81 -4.16
C SER A 401 8.82 -13.26 -4.58
N VAL A 402 9.30 -14.12 -3.69
CA VAL A 402 9.43 -15.55 -3.95
C VAL A 402 8.06 -16.21 -4.15
N ALA A 403 7.11 -15.96 -3.23
CA ALA A 403 5.76 -16.52 -3.28
C ALA A 403 5.04 -16.16 -4.59
N SER A 404 5.31 -14.98 -5.16
CA SER A 404 4.73 -14.57 -6.43
C SER A 404 5.08 -15.53 -7.58
N GLN A 405 6.19 -16.24 -7.50
CA GLN A 405 6.67 -17.20 -8.50
C GLN A 405 6.36 -18.66 -8.13
N MET A 406 5.65 -18.91 -7.03
CA MET A 406 5.25 -20.26 -6.59
C MET A 406 3.92 -20.70 -7.22
N THR A 407 3.65 -21.99 -7.10
CA THR A 407 2.38 -22.61 -7.49
C THR A 407 1.26 -22.16 -6.54
N GLU A 408 0.03 -22.09 -7.06
CA GLU A 408 -1.16 -21.83 -6.28
C GLU A 408 -1.41 -22.90 -5.21
N ALA A 409 -1.99 -22.49 -4.09
CA ALA A 409 -2.47 -23.42 -3.07
C ALA A 409 -3.73 -24.14 -3.57
N LYS A 410 -3.87 -25.44 -3.27
CA LYS A 410 -5.04 -26.24 -3.64
C LYS A 410 -5.69 -26.82 -2.39
N GLY A 411 -6.97 -26.70 -2.32
CA GLY A 411 -7.74 -27.21 -1.19
C GLY A 411 -9.16 -27.59 -1.60
N VAL A 412 -9.91 -28.01 -0.61
CA VAL A 412 -11.33 -28.33 -0.74
C VAL A 412 -12.10 -27.58 0.34
N THR A 413 -13.15 -26.88 -0.07
CA THR A 413 -14.14 -26.33 0.86
C THR A 413 -15.27 -27.35 0.99
N LYS A 414 -15.38 -27.93 2.19
CA LYS A 414 -16.50 -28.81 2.57
C LYS A 414 -17.58 -27.93 3.22
N SER A 415 -18.80 -28.04 2.77
CA SER A 415 -19.98 -27.39 3.34
C SER A 415 -20.97 -28.48 3.73
N ILE A 416 -21.46 -28.42 4.96
CA ILE A 416 -22.38 -29.39 5.54
C ILE A 416 -23.66 -28.64 5.88
N GLU A 417 -24.82 -29.14 5.39
CA GLU A 417 -26.15 -28.69 5.73
C GLU A 417 -26.76 -29.70 6.71
N ILE A 418 -27.31 -29.18 7.80
CA ILE A 418 -27.94 -29.94 8.87
C ILE A 418 -29.40 -29.51 8.89
N GLU A 419 -30.31 -30.47 8.82
CA GLU A 419 -31.76 -30.25 8.74
C GLU A 419 -32.44 -30.67 10.03
N VAL A 420 -33.28 -29.79 10.52
CA VAL A 420 -34.27 -30.09 11.56
C VAL A 420 -35.64 -29.96 10.95
N GLU A 421 -36.40 -31.04 10.96
CA GLU A 421 -37.77 -31.09 10.44
C GLU A 421 -38.74 -30.57 11.52
N ASP A 422 -39.66 -29.72 11.10
CA ASP A 422 -40.76 -29.22 11.94
C ASP A 422 -42.02 -29.03 11.08
N ASP A 423 -43.16 -29.54 11.59
CA ASP A 423 -44.42 -29.49 10.87
C ASP A 423 -44.97 -28.07 10.67
N THR A 424 -44.64 -27.14 11.58
CA THR A 424 -45.12 -25.76 11.55
C THR A 424 -44.26 -24.84 10.70
N PHE A 425 -42.95 -25.00 10.83
CA PHE A 425 -41.98 -24.15 10.14
C PHE A 425 -41.38 -24.80 8.89
N GLY A 426 -41.69 -26.05 8.63
CA GLY A 426 -41.00 -26.82 7.57
C GLY A 426 -39.52 -26.97 7.88
N PRO A 427 -38.67 -27.31 6.88
CA PRO A 427 -37.29 -27.61 7.15
C PRO A 427 -36.50 -26.36 7.62
N ILE A 428 -35.81 -26.50 8.75
CA ILE A 428 -34.87 -25.56 9.28
C ILE A 428 -33.47 -26.06 8.92
N ILE A 429 -32.70 -25.29 8.14
CA ILE A 429 -31.39 -25.69 7.67
C ILE A 429 -30.31 -24.86 8.40
N LEU A 430 -29.48 -25.55 9.15
CA LEU A 430 -28.24 -25.03 9.67
C LEU A 430 -27.10 -25.34 8.70
N GLY A 431 -26.00 -24.59 8.75
CA GLY A 431 -24.85 -24.85 7.89
C GLY A 431 -23.52 -24.51 8.55
N ILE A 432 -22.55 -25.34 8.25
CA ILE A 432 -21.15 -25.13 8.62
C ILE A 432 -20.29 -25.34 7.38
N SER A 433 -19.20 -24.59 7.26
CA SER A 433 -18.24 -24.76 6.18
C SER A 433 -16.82 -24.51 6.63
N GLY A 434 -15.88 -25.27 6.12
CA GLY A 434 -14.45 -25.12 6.35
C GLY A 434 -13.65 -25.42 5.09
N THR A 435 -12.44 -24.90 5.02
CA THR A 435 -11.52 -25.17 3.92
C THR A 435 -10.31 -25.94 4.44
N THR A 436 -10.03 -27.08 3.82
CA THR A 436 -8.83 -27.86 4.07
C THR A 436 -7.88 -27.70 2.89
N TRP A 437 -6.65 -27.26 3.17
CA TRP A 437 -5.62 -27.14 2.14
C TRP A 437 -4.90 -28.48 2.00
N ILE A 438 -4.97 -29.05 0.80
CA ILE A 438 -4.34 -30.33 0.45
C ILE A 438 -2.90 -30.11 0.02
N PHE A 439 -2.65 -29.00 -0.67
CA PHE A 439 -1.35 -28.56 -1.11
C PHE A 439 -1.18 -27.07 -0.78
N GLY A 440 -0.17 -26.75 0.01
CA GLY A 440 0.05 -25.38 0.49
C GLY A 440 0.51 -24.41 -0.59
N GLY A 441 1.33 -24.89 -1.55
CA GLY A 441 1.89 -24.04 -2.60
C GLY A 441 2.63 -22.84 -1.99
N TYR A 442 2.33 -21.60 -2.46
CA TYR A 442 2.96 -20.38 -1.92
C TYR A 442 2.68 -20.16 -0.42
N ARG A 443 1.63 -20.76 0.15
CA ARG A 443 1.28 -20.62 1.59
C ARG A 443 2.27 -21.29 2.50
N ASP A 444 3.05 -22.25 2.00
CA ASP A 444 4.10 -22.91 2.79
C ASP A 444 5.27 -21.95 3.09
N LEU A 445 5.44 -20.91 2.25
CA LEU A 445 6.39 -19.83 2.53
C LEU A 445 5.73 -18.68 3.30
N ILE A 446 4.50 -18.28 2.93
CA ILE A 446 3.75 -17.21 3.59
C ILE A 446 2.64 -17.84 4.43
N LYS A 447 2.89 -18.00 5.73
CA LYS A 447 1.86 -18.47 6.65
C LYS A 447 0.80 -17.37 6.82
N ASP A 448 -0.37 -17.55 6.19
CA ASP A 448 -1.50 -16.67 6.42
C ASP A 448 -2.14 -17.02 7.79
N LEU A 449 -1.84 -16.20 8.79
CA LEU A 449 -2.39 -16.34 10.14
C LEU A 449 -3.88 -15.96 10.23
N SER A 450 -4.44 -15.40 9.15
CA SER A 450 -5.82 -14.90 9.16
C SER A 450 -6.89 -15.96 8.89
N GLU A 451 -6.54 -17.07 8.26
CA GLU A 451 -7.47 -18.18 8.04
C GLU A 451 -7.53 -19.09 9.28
N LYS A 452 -8.49 -18.85 10.13
CA LYS A 452 -8.93 -19.85 11.12
C LYS A 452 -9.65 -20.95 10.35
N SER A 453 -8.98 -22.06 10.08
CA SER A 453 -9.65 -23.27 9.62
C SER A 453 -10.52 -23.78 10.78
N GLN A 454 -11.84 -23.79 10.60
CA GLN A 454 -12.72 -24.51 11.49
C GLN A 454 -12.56 -25.99 11.15
N GLU A 455 -12.14 -26.79 12.12
CA GLU A 455 -12.16 -28.25 11.96
C GLU A 455 -13.62 -28.69 11.78
N LEU A 456 -13.88 -29.38 10.68
CA LEU A 456 -15.20 -29.92 10.40
C LEU A 456 -15.26 -31.36 10.88
N PRO A 457 -16.41 -31.76 11.48
CA PRO A 457 -16.63 -33.16 11.80
C PRO A 457 -16.64 -34.03 10.54
N ASP A 458 -16.20 -35.27 10.69
CA ASP A 458 -16.35 -36.26 9.63
C ASP A 458 -17.77 -36.83 9.71
N LEU A 459 -18.63 -36.39 8.77
CA LEU A 459 -20.04 -36.69 8.72
C LEU A 459 -20.39 -37.23 7.35
N ALA A 460 -21.36 -38.15 7.32
CA ALA A 460 -22.05 -38.64 6.13
C ALA A 460 -23.49 -38.08 6.06
N GLU A 461 -24.09 -38.06 4.86
CA GLU A 461 -25.48 -37.69 4.71
C GLU A 461 -26.36 -38.72 5.44
N GLY A 462 -27.32 -38.24 6.23
CA GLY A 462 -28.18 -39.05 7.08
C GLY A 462 -27.70 -39.19 8.52
N ASP A 463 -26.46 -38.79 8.85
CA ASP A 463 -25.98 -38.88 10.23
C ASP A 463 -26.80 -38.01 11.16
N LEU A 464 -27.15 -38.58 12.34
CA LEU A 464 -27.88 -37.89 13.38
C LEU A 464 -26.94 -36.95 14.17
N ILE A 465 -27.43 -35.77 14.41
CA ILE A 465 -26.69 -34.72 15.12
C ILE A 465 -27.48 -34.27 16.34
N ASN A 466 -26.82 -34.22 17.48
CA ASN A 466 -27.43 -33.70 18.70
C ASN A 466 -27.17 -32.19 18.79
N ILE A 467 -28.23 -31.39 18.88
CA ILE A 467 -28.13 -29.96 19.18
C ILE A 467 -28.14 -29.80 20.70
N ILE A 468 -27.01 -29.34 21.24
CA ILE A 468 -26.84 -29.17 22.70
C ILE A 468 -27.53 -27.89 23.17
N ASN A 469 -27.37 -26.81 22.37
CA ASN A 469 -27.87 -25.49 22.69
C ASN A 469 -27.99 -24.65 21.42
N SER A 470 -28.94 -23.74 21.40
CA SER A 470 -29.04 -22.73 20.35
C SER A 470 -29.23 -21.34 20.96
N LYS A 471 -28.70 -20.33 20.30
CA LYS A 471 -28.83 -18.93 20.69
C LYS A 471 -29.10 -18.05 19.48
N SER A 472 -29.86 -16.99 19.69
CA SER A 472 -30.02 -15.90 18.73
C SER A 472 -29.20 -14.70 19.17
N GLU A 473 -28.61 -14.03 18.22
CA GLU A 473 -27.91 -12.78 18.42
C GLU A 473 -28.55 -11.69 17.55
N GLU A 474 -28.97 -10.62 18.20
CA GLU A 474 -29.44 -9.43 17.51
C GLU A 474 -28.25 -8.67 16.97
N LYS A 475 -28.21 -8.44 15.65
CA LYS A 475 -27.16 -7.70 14.97
C LYS A 475 -27.71 -6.51 14.20
N PHE A 476 -26.86 -5.53 14.03
CA PHE A 476 -27.17 -4.36 13.20
C PHE A 476 -26.16 -4.26 12.07
N THR A 477 -26.65 -3.81 10.92
CA THR A 477 -25.77 -3.43 9.84
C THR A 477 -24.86 -2.28 10.30
N THR A 478 -23.62 -2.29 9.82
CA THR A 478 -22.62 -1.28 10.17
C THR A 478 -22.35 -0.35 9.00
N PRO A 479 -22.14 0.95 9.23
CA PRO A 479 -21.77 1.86 8.17
C PRO A 479 -20.41 1.46 7.56
N PRO A 480 -20.12 1.87 6.32
CA PRO A 480 -18.84 1.58 5.70
C PRO A 480 -17.68 2.06 6.57
N ASN A 481 -16.57 1.35 6.53
CA ASN A 481 -15.40 1.69 7.33
C ASN A 481 -14.82 3.05 6.92
N ARG A 482 -14.31 3.80 7.90
CA ARG A 482 -13.50 5.00 7.65
C ARG A 482 -12.22 4.64 6.92
N TYR A 483 -11.67 5.58 6.18
CA TYR A 483 -10.36 5.38 5.59
C TYR A 483 -9.28 5.24 6.68
N SER A 484 -8.48 4.18 6.56
CA SER A 484 -7.15 4.14 7.18
C SER A 484 -6.15 4.84 6.26
N SER A 485 -4.94 5.14 6.75
CA SER A 485 -3.90 5.74 5.90
C SER A 485 -3.64 4.91 4.64
N THR A 486 -3.56 3.59 4.75
CA THR A 486 -3.32 2.71 3.60
C THR A 486 -4.52 2.61 2.66
N SER A 487 -5.75 2.51 3.17
CA SER A 487 -6.94 2.45 2.32
C SER A 487 -7.21 3.78 1.60
N LEU A 488 -6.86 4.92 2.21
CA LEU A 488 -6.91 6.22 1.55
C LEU A 488 -5.86 6.32 0.44
N ILE A 489 -4.63 5.85 0.67
CA ILE A 489 -3.58 5.79 -0.36
C ILE A 489 -4.03 4.93 -1.54
N ASN A 490 -4.61 3.75 -1.30
CA ASN A 490 -5.13 2.89 -2.35
C ASN A 490 -6.26 3.59 -3.14
N LYS A 491 -7.14 4.35 -2.46
CA LYS A 491 -8.19 5.11 -3.12
C LYS A 491 -7.65 6.27 -3.96
N LEU A 492 -6.63 6.95 -3.46
CA LEU A 492 -5.93 8.01 -4.21
C LEU A 492 -5.27 7.43 -5.47
N GLU A 493 -4.61 6.28 -5.36
CA GLU A 493 -4.02 5.58 -6.51
C GLU A 493 -5.07 5.17 -7.54
N GLU A 494 -6.19 4.58 -7.10
CA GLU A 494 -7.32 4.20 -7.96
C GLU A 494 -7.85 5.39 -8.78
N LEU A 495 -7.93 6.56 -8.15
CA LEU A 495 -8.38 7.80 -8.78
C LEU A 495 -7.28 8.54 -9.56
N GLY A 496 -6.05 8.02 -9.59
CA GLY A 496 -4.91 8.67 -10.25
C GLY A 496 -4.41 9.93 -9.53
N ILE A 497 -4.80 10.14 -8.26
CA ILE A 497 -4.43 11.30 -7.44
C ILE A 497 -3.13 11.00 -6.68
N GLY A 498 -2.12 11.82 -6.86
CA GLY A 498 -0.80 11.58 -6.29
C GLY A 498 0.04 10.59 -7.10
N ARG A 499 1.18 10.20 -6.54
CA ARG A 499 2.15 9.23 -7.11
C ARG A 499 2.92 8.57 -5.96
N PRO A 500 3.66 7.47 -6.20
CA PRO A 500 4.45 6.79 -5.17
C PRO A 500 5.33 7.71 -4.31
N SER A 501 5.92 8.74 -4.91
CA SER A 501 6.73 9.74 -4.21
C SER A 501 5.94 10.71 -3.32
N THR A 502 4.61 10.78 -3.46
CA THR A 502 3.80 11.82 -2.79
C THR A 502 2.75 11.29 -1.81
N TYR A 503 2.43 10.01 -1.84
CA TYR A 503 1.38 9.47 -0.98
C TYR A 503 1.62 9.73 0.51
N VAL A 504 2.84 9.49 0.99
CA VAL A 504 3.18 9.72 2.40
C VAL A 504 3.01 11.18 2.79
N SER A 505 3.55 12.11 1.97
CA SER A 505 3.45 13.54 2.25
C SER A 505 2.00 14.06 2.21
N ILE A 506 1.14 13.49 1.38
CA ILE A 506 -0.30 13.79 1.35
C ILE A 506 -0.93 13.38 2.69
N ILE A 507 -0.71 12.15 3.12
CA ILE A 507 -1.26 11.65 4.39
C ILE A 507 -0.77 12.48 5.57
N GLU A 508 0.52 12.79 5.64
CA GLU A 508 1.08 13.63 6.71
C GLU A 508 0.45 15.03 6.73
N SER A 509 0.33 15.66 5.56
CA SER A 509 -0.28 16.98 5.45
C SER A 509 -1.74 16.98 5.90
N ILE A 510 -2.52 15.97 5.49
CA ILE A 510 -3.93 15.84 5.88
C ILE A 510 -4.04 15.58 7.38
N THR A 511 -3.21 14.69 7.92
CA THR A 511 -3.24 14.37 9.36
C THR A 511 -2.92 15.61 10.18
N CYS A 512 -1.94 16.41 9.78
CA CYS A 512 -1.62 17.68 10.42
C CYS A 512 -2.80 18.66 10.37
N LEU A 513 -3.45 18.81 9.22
CA LEU A 513 -4.62 19.68 9.05
C LEU A 513 -5.82 19.23 9.88
N LEU A 514 -6.08 17.91 9.94
CA LEU A 514 -7.18 17.35 10.72
C LEU A 514 -6.93 17.41 12.23
N TYR A 515 -5.68 17.38 12.68
CA TYR A 515 -5.33 17.53 14.08
C TYR A 515 -5.55 18.97 14.59
N THR A 516 -5.42 19.97 13.72
CA THR A 516 -5.70 21.38 14.05
C THR A 516 -7.17 21.75 13.91
N SER A 517 -8.00 20.86 13.36
CA SER A 517 -9.46 21.02 13.30
C SER A 517 -10.10 20.13 14.38
N PRO A 518 -11.14 20.62 15.12
CA PRO A 518 -11.81 19.78 16.10
C PRO A 518 -12.36 18.51 15.43
N SER A 519 -11.98 17.36 15.98
CA SER A 519 -12.47 16.07 15.50
C SER A 519 -13.99 16.00 15.67
N PRO A 520 -14.72 15.31 14.78
CA PRO A 520 -16.14 15.00 15.06
C PRO A 520 -16.37 14.31 16.40
N ARG A 521 -15.36 13.64 16.97
CA ARG A 521 -15.38 13.12 18.34
C ARG A 521 -15.31 14.24 19.38
N ASP A 522 -14.55 15.30 19.13
CA ASP A 522 -14.42 16.44 20.03
C ASP A 522 -15.69 17.29 20.04
N LEU A 523 -16.42 17.34 18.91
CA LEU A 523 -17.74 17.97 18.82
C LEU A 523 -18.82 17.19 19.59
N SER A 524 -18.68 15.87 19.74
CA SER A 524 -19.62 15.05 20.51
C SER A 524 -19.44 15.17 22.03
N THR A 525 -18.30 15.70 22.50
CA THR A 525 -18.00 15.93 23.92
C THR A 525 -18.20 17.39 24.35
N SER A 526 -18.33 18.33 23.41
CA SER A 526 -18.74 19.69 23.73
C SER A 526 -20.24 19.70 24.03
N ARG A 527 -20.58 19.71 25.30
CA ARG A 527 -21.92 20.10 25.76
C ARG A 527 -22.25 21.45 25.13
N MET A 528 -23.34 21.51 24.35
CA MET A 528 -23.93 22.79 24.01
C MET A 528 -24.13 23.57 25.30
N PRO A 529 -23.73 24.84 25.39
CA PRO A 529 -24.13 25.65 26.51
C PRO A 529 -25.66 25.67 26.51
N SER A 530 -26.26 25.26 27.62
CA SER A 530 -27.67 25.43 27.86
C SER A 530 -27.96 26.92 27.68
N SER A 531 -28.73 27.26 26.65
CA SER A 531 -29.27 28.59 26.47
C SER A 531 -30.08 28.94 27.70
N ALA A 532 -29.64 29.94 28.45
CA ALA A 532 -30.51 30.72 29.31
C ALA A 532 -31.27 31.72 28.44
#